data_17dc69768ce263c5ecd18abe0929e6c7
#
_entry.id   17dc69768ce263c5ecd18abe0929e6c7
#
_cell.length_a   1.000
_cell.length_b   1.000
_cell.length_c   1.000
_cell.angle_alpha   90.00
_cell.angle_beta   90.00
_cell.angle_gamma   90.00
#
_symmetry.space_group_name_H-M   'P 1'
#
loop_
_entity.id
_entity.type
_entity.pdbx_description
1 polymer ?
#
loop_
_entity_poly.entity_id
_entity_poly.type
_entity_poly.pdbx_seq_one_letter_code
_entity_poly.pdbx_strand_id
1 'polypeptide(L)'
;MTAITGKVAATKRAGELGIHSMDTFTMTVPDLQVADDFYRAFGLDVREEGNTLGLYTFGADHRWLSIAEGGRKKLNHLCFAIFEEDFEPMRKRIEQMGLRLIDAPRGMETNGFWFTDPFGIAIEVKIAEK
;
A
#
# COMPACT_ATOMS: atom_id res chain seq x y z
N MET A 1 -5.33 -18.05 22.03
CA MET A 1 -5.71 -16.75 21.44
C MET A 1 -7.12 -16.87 20.90
N THR A 2 -7.94 -15.92 21.24
CA THR A 2 -9.31 -15.90 20.73
C THR A 2 -9.30 -15.33 19.32
N ALA A 3 -9.82 -16.08 18.38
CA ALA A 3 -9.98 -15.54 17.03
C ALA A 3 -10.93 -14.34 17.08
N ILE A 4 -10.61 -13.30 16.33
CA ILE A 4 -11.52 -12.18 16.16
C ILE A 4 -12.65 -12.68 15.30
N THR A 5 -13.77 -12.97 15.94
CA THR A 5 -14.97 -13.37 15.23
C THR A 5 -15.99 -12.27 15.35
N GLY A 6 -16.75 -12.07 14.31
CA GLY A 6 -17.81 -11.10 14.33
C GLY A 6 -17.45 -9.79 13.63
N LYS A 7 -18.27 -8.82 13.85
CA LYS A 7 -18.26 -7.57 13.11
C LYS A 7 -17.14 -6.66 13.59
N VAL A 8 -16.30 -6.24 12.66
CA VAL A 8 -15.32 -5.19 12.93
C VAL A 8 -16.08 -3.87 13.08
N ALA A 9 -15.73 -3.10 14.10
CA ALA A 9 -16.38 -1.81 14.34
C ALA A 9 -16.20 -0.90 13.11
N ALA A 10 -17.21 -0.10 12.84
CA ALA A 10 -17.15 0.88 11.77
C ALA A 10 -15.97 1.84 12.01
N THR A 11 -15.15 2.03 10.99
CA THR A 11 -13.98 2.89 11.08
C THR A 11 -14.26 4.30 10.63
N LYS A 12 -15.35 4.52 9.92
CA LYS A 12 -15.71 5.85 9.47
C LYS A 12 -16.39 6.62 10.60
N ARG A 13 -15.88 7.80 10.86
CA ARG A 13 -16.46 8.74 11.83
C ARG A 13 -17.18 9.84 11.08
N ALA A 14 -18.39 10.16 11.52
CA ALA A 14 -19.19 11.23 10.90
C ALA A 14 -18.42 12.55 10.94
N GLY A 15 -18.33 13.23 9.81
CA GLY A 15 -17.67 14.52 9.70
C GLY A 15 -16.15 14.49 9.70
N GLU A 16 -15.54 13.31 9.74
CA GLU A 16 -14.08 13.19 9.67
C GLU A 16 -13.65 12.53 8.37
N LEU A 17 -12.59 13.07 7.77
CA LEU A 17 -11.92 12.41 6.65
C LEU A 17 -10.87 11.46 7.21
N GLY A 18 -10.82 10.27 6.67
CA GLY A 18 -9.84 9.30 7.14
C GLY A 18 -9.54 8.22 6.12
N ILE A 19 -8.36 7.66 6.26
CA ILE A 19 -7.94 6.45 5.57
C ILE A 19 -8.52 5.26 6.34
N HIS A 20 -9.05 4.27 5.65
CA HIS A 20 -9.60 3.11 6.34
C HIS A 20 -8.64 1.93 6.41
N SER A 21 -7.65 1.84 5.52
CA SER A 21 -6.72 0.70 5.51
C SER A 21 -5.42 1.06 4.80
N MET A 22 -4.36 0.37 5.16
CA MET A 22 -3.21 0.28 4.28
C MET A 22 -3.54 -0.78 3.23
N ASP A 23 -3.32 -0.48 1.97
CA ASP A 23 -3.63 -1.43 0.90
C ASP A 23 -2.41 -2.27 0.54
N THR A 24 -1.33 -1.63 0.14
CA THR A 24 -0.10 -2.32 -0.25
C THR A 24 1.09 -1.36 -0.09
N PHE A 25 2.28 -1.94 -0.13
CA PHE A 25 3.49 -1.12 -0.22
C PHE A 25 4.52 -1.82 -1.09
N THR A 26 5.52 -1.06 -1.52
CA THR A 26 6.57 -1.58 -2.39
C THR A 26 7.92 -1.27 -1.79
N MET A 27 8.85 -2.20 -1.94
CA MET A 27 10.21 -2.02 -1.47
C MET A 27 11.21 -2.62 -2.46
N THR A 28 12.43 -2.16 -2.34
CA THR A 28 13.57 -2.69 -3.10
C THR A 28 14.54 -3.31 -2.11
N VAL A 29 15.10 -4.45 -2.48
CA VAL A 29 16.10 -5.16 -1.68
C VAL A 29 17.31 -5.49 -2.56
N PRO A 30 18.50 -5.64 -1.97
CA PRO A 30 19.70 -5.94 -2.76
C PRO A 30 19.72 -7.35 -3.36
N ASP A 31 19.05 -8.31 -2.75
CA ASP A 31 19.05 -9.71 -3.19
C ASP A 31 17.66 -10.29 -3.06
N LEU A 32 17.02 -10.48 -4.21
CA LEU A 32 15.65 -10.96 -4.27
C LEU A 32 15.49 -12.39 -3.79
N GLN A 33 16.51 -13.24 -4.01
CA GLN A 33 16.46 -14.63 -3.57
C GLN A 33 16.49 -14.74 -2.05
N VAL A 34 17.29 -13.90 -1.39
CA VAL A 34 17.32 -13.84 0.08
C VAL A 34 15.96 -13.44 0.63
N ALA A 35 15.31 -12.47 0.01
CA ALA A 35 13.96 -12.05 0.40
C ALA A 35 12.94 -13.18 0.20
N ASP A 36 13.00 -13.86 -0.94
CA ASP A 36 12.11 -14.99 -1.25
C ASP A 36 12.24 -16.07 -0.18
N ASP A 37 13.46 -16.51 0.10
CA ASP A 37 13.71 -17.55 1.09
C ASP A 37 13.21 -17.15 2.48
N PHE A 38 13.47 -15.91 2.86
CA PHE A 38 13.06 -15.41 4.17
C PHE A 38 11.54 -15.38 4.32
N TYR A 39 10.84 -14.78 3.35
CA TYR A 39 9.39 -14.59 3.49
C TYR A 39 8.62 -15.89 3.32
N ARG A 40 9.13 -16.84 2.54
CA ARG A 40 8.56 -18.20 2.51
C ARG A 40 8.70 -18.91 3.83
N ALA A 41 9.89 -18.84 4.43
CA ALA A 41 10.14 -19.45 5.74
C ALA A 41 9.31 -18.76 6.84
N PHE A 42 9.09 -17.46 6.68
CA PHE A 42 8.28 -16.69 7.61
C PHE A 42 6.78 -17.07 7.57
N GLY A 43 6.33 -17.69 6.48
CA GLY A 43 4.96 -18.17 6.39
C GLY A 43 4.06 -17.40 5.46
N LEU A 44 4.62 -16.65 4.52
CA LEU A 44 3.85 -15.95 3.51
C LEU A 44 3.80 -16.76 2.20
N ASP A 45 2.76 -16.51 1.43
CA ASP A 45 2.63 -17.02 0.08
C ASP A 45 3.35 -16.07 -0.85
N VAL A 46 4.56 -16.44 -1.26
CA VAL A 46 5.43 -15.63 -2.11
C VAL A 46 5.24 -16.07 -3.55
N ARG A 47 4.86 -15.13 -4.42
CA ARG A 47 4.61 -15.39 -5.83
C ARG A 47 5.58 -14.58 -6.68
N GLU A 48 6.18 -15.24 -7.66
CA GLU A 48 7.00 -14.56 -8.66
C GLU A 48 6.07 -13.87 -9.66
N GLU A 49 6.28 -12.56 -9.83
CA GLU A 49 5.46 -11.72 -10.69
C GLU A 49 6.37 -10.93 -11.62
N GLY A 50 6.74 -11.54 -12.76
CA GLY A 50 7.75 -10.98 -13.63
C GLY A 50 9.10 -10.97 -12.95
N ASN A 51 9.71 -9.80 -12.83
CA ASN A 51 11.00 -9.62 -12.14
C ASN A 51 10.85 -9.12 -10.69
N THR A 52 9.65 -9.26 -10.13
CA THR A 52 9.36 -8.87 -8.74
C THR A 52 8.77 -10.04 -7.97
N LEU A 53 8.69 -9.89 -6.65
CA LEU A 53 7.98 -10.84 -5.79
C LEU A 53 6.73 -10.14 -5.25
N GLY A 54 5.60 -10.84 -5.30
CA GLY A 54 4.39 -10.44 -4.61
C GLY A 54 4.22 -11.24 -3.33
N LEU A 55 3.92 -10.60 -2.23
CA LEU A 55 3.70 -11.26 -0.95
C LEU A 55 2.21 -11.25 -0.61
N TYR A 56 1.70 -12.45 -0.34
CA TYR A 56 0.30 -12.70 -0.06
C TYR A 56 0.19 -13.52 1.22
N THR A 57 -0.97 -13.56 1.80
CA THR A 57 -1.30 -14.56 2.83
C THR A 57 -1.98 -15.75 2.18
N PHE A 58 -1.81 -16.94 2.76
CA PHE A 58 -2.42 -18.13 2.20
C PHE A 58 -3.94 -18.03 2.20
N GLY A 59 -4.54 -18.43 1.10
CA GLY A 59 -5.99 -18.40 0.95
C GLY A 59 -6.59 -17.05 0.54
N ALA A 60 -5.77 -16.08 0.21
CA ALA A 60 -6.21 -14.75 -0.21
C ALA A 60 -5.43 -14.28 -1.44
N ASP A 61 -6.05 -13.42 -2.22
CA ASP A 61 -5.44 -12.89 -3.44
C ASP A 61 -5.04 -11.42 -3.31
N HIS A 62 -5.09 -10.86 -2.12
CA HIS A 62 -4.64 -9.51 -1.88
C HIS A 62 -3.12 -9.47 -1.77
N ARG A 63 -2.47 -8.67 -2.62
CA ARG A 63 -1.03 -8.50 -2.58
C ARG A 63 -0.68 -7.39 -1.58
N TRP A 64 -0.09 -7.80 -0.46
CA TRP A 64 0.27 -6.87 0.61
C TRP A 64 1.55 -6.10 0.32
N LEU A 65 2.49 -6.73 -0.37
CA LEU A 65 3.82 -6.18 -0.59
C LEU A 65 4.34 -6.61 -1.95
N SER A 66 5.00 -5.70 -2.64
CA SER A 66 5.74 -6.01 -3.87
C SER A 66 7.21 -5.68 -3.64
N ILE A 67 8.10 -6.62 -3.96
CA ILE A 67 9.54 -6.46 -3.75
C ILE A 67 10.26 -6.55 -5.09
N ALA A 68 11.11 -5.56 -5.37
CA ALA A 68 11.99 -5.55 -6.52
C ALA A 68 13.46 -5.62 -6.07
N GLU A 69 14.35 -6.02 -6.97
CA GLU A 69 15.78 -6.01 -6.69
C GLU A 69 16.38 -4.66 -7.10
N GLY A 70 17.28 -4.15 -6.30
CA GLY A 70 17.97 -2.90 -6.57
C GLY A 70 19.21 -2.77 -5.72
N GLY A 71 19.95 -1.67 -5.88
CA GLY A 71 21.27 -1.51 -5.26
C GLY A 71 21.27 -1.41 -3.74
N ARG A 72 20.14 -1.12 -3.12
CA ARG A 72 20.03 -1.02 -1.66
C ARG A 72 18.59 -1.22 -1.21
N LYS A 73 18.41 -1.54 0.07
CA LYS A 73 17.06 -1.63 0.62
C LYS A 73 16.42 -0.25 0.68
N LYS A 74 15.16 -0.18 0.27
CA LYS A 74 14.43 1.08 0.18
C LYS A 74 12.94 0.82 0.24
N LEU A 75 12.21 1.64 0.99
CA LEU A 75 10.76 1.68 0.90
C LEU A 75 10.41 2.63 -0.25
N ASN A 76 9.77 2.11 -1.28
CA ASN A 76 9.49 2.89 -2.49
C ASN A 76 8.17 3.62 -2.43
N HIS A 77 7.12 2.98 -1.88
CA HIS A 77 5.82 3.59 -1.88
C HIS A 77 4.89 2.93 -0.85
N LEU A 78 3.97 3.73 -0.33
CA LEU A 78 2.88 3.28 0.53
C LEU A 78 1.56 3.59 -0.16
N CYS A 79 0.68 2.59 -0.23
CA CYS A 79 -0.65 2.79 -0.78
C CYS A 79 -1.70 2.63 0.32
N PHE A 80 -2.54 3.65 0.45
CA PHE A 80 -3.63 3.67 1.42
C PHE A 80 -4.96 3.63 0.71
N ALA A 81 -5.91 2.94 1.31
CA ALA A 81 -7.26 2.81 0.77
C ALA A 81 -8.24 3.74 1.51
N ILE A 82 -9.16 4.29 0.76
CA ILE A 82 -10.14 5.26 1.26
C ILE A 82 -11.51 4.92 0.67
N PHE A 83 -12.58 5.28 1.38
CA PHE A 83 -13.93 5.15 0.85
C PHE A 83 -14.16 6.16 -0.27
N GLU A 84 -15.00 5.78 -1.22
CA GLU A 84 -15.28 6.60 -2.41
C GLU A 84 -15.74 8.01 -2.05
N GLU A 85 -16.63 8.13 -1.07
CA GLU A 85 -17.17 9.44 -0.67
C GLU A 85 -16.12 10.35 -0.04
N ASP A 86 -15.01 9.80 0.44
CA ASP A 86 -13.94 10.59 1.05
C ASP A 86 -12.79 10.91 0.09
N PHE A 87 -12.80 10.32 -1.10
CA PHE A 87 -11.67 10.42 -2.03
C PHE A 87 -11.40 11.87 -2.47
N GLU A 88 -12.38 12.53 -3.07
CA GLU A 88 -12.20 13.92 -3.53
C GLU A 88 -12.00 14.90 -2.37
N PRO A 89 -12.74 14.80 -1.26
CA PRO A 89 -12.45 15.65 -0.11
C PRO A 89 -11.01 15.46 0.42
N MET A 90 -10.49 14.23 0.42
CA MET A 90 -9.12 13.98 0.86
C MET A 90 -8.09 14.57 -0.11
N ARG A 91 -8.32 14.43 -1.41
CA ARG A 91 -7.45 15.04 -2.42
C ARG A 91 -7.34 16.55 -2.21
N LYS A 92 -8.49 17.19 -1.97
CA LYS A 92 -8.52 18.64 -1.69
C LYS A 92 -7.78 18.98 -0.41
N ARG A 93 -7.92 18.16 0.62
CA ARG A 93 -7.20 18.38 1.89
C ARG A 93 -5.70 18.34 1.69
N ILE A 94 -5.20 17.37 0.91
CA ILE A 94 -3.78 17.24 0.61
C ILE A 94 -3.27 18.52 -0.06
N GLU A 95 -4.00 19.02 -1.05
CA GLU A 95 -3.63 20.28 -1.72
C GLU A 95 -3.67 21.47 -0.75
N GLN A 96 -4.67 21.53 0.13
CA GLN A 96 -4.80 22.60 1.15
C GLN A 96 -3.67 22.55 2.18
N MET A 97 -3.08 21.38 2.42
CA MET A 97 -1.91 21.22 3.28
C MET A 97 -0.63 21.76 2.63
N GLY A 98 -0.71 22.21 1.39
CA GLY A 98 0.43 22.70 0.65
C GLY A 98 1.24 21.60 -0.02
N LEU A 99 0.73 20.38 -0.04
CA LEU A 99 1.39 19.26 -0.70
C LEU A 99 1.00 19.25 -2.18
N ARG A 100 1.99 18.93 -2.99
CA ARG A 100 1.81 18.90 -4.44
C ARG A 100 1.43 17.50 -4.87
N LEU A 101 0.37 17.38 -5.66
CA LEU A 101 0.04 16.12 -6.31
C LEU A 101 1.07 15.84 -7.40
N ILE A 102 1.49 14.59 -7.50
CA ILE A 102 2.45 14.15 -8.50
C ILE A 102 1.82 13.06 -9.36
N ASP A 103 2.43 12.80 -10.51
CA ASP A 103 2.03 11.68 -11.35
C ASP A 103 2.47 10.36 -10.71
N ALA A 104 1.73 9.29 -10.98
CA ALA A 104 2.14 7.97 -10.54
C ALA A 104 3.51 7.62 -11.12
N PRO A 105 4.36 6.93 -10.36
CA PRO A 105 5.59 6.40 -10.93
C PRO A 105 5.28 5.51 -12.13
N ARG A 106 6.18 5.50 -13.09
CA ARG A 106 6.01 4.76 -14.34
C ARG A 106 5.74 3.28 -14.06
N GLY A 107 4.67 2.76 -14.65
CA GLY A 107 4.25 1.38 -14.45
C GLY A 107 3.40 1.16 -13.21
N MET A 108 3.10 2.21 -12.46
CA MET A 108 2.29 2.13 -11.24
C MET A 108 1.02 2.98 -11.34
N GLU A 109 0.58 3.29 -12.54
CA GLU A 109 -0.60 4.12 -12.77
C GLU A 109 -1.86 3.42 -12.24
N THR A 110 -2.63 4.15 -11.45
CA THR A 110 -3.90 3.69 -10.89
C THR A 110 -4.91 4.84 -10.96
N ASN A 111 -6.12 4.58 -10.48
CA ASN A 111 -7.13 5.63 -10.35
C ASN A 111 -6.94 6.51 -9.10
N GLY A 112 -5.88 6.24 -8.34
CA GLY A 112 -5.57 7.00 -7.14
C GLY A 112 -4.84 8.31 -7.43
N PHE A 113 -4.63 9.08 -6.38
CA PHE A 113 -3.76 10.24 -6.48
C PHE A 113 -2.47 10.00 -5.68
N TRP A 114 -1.40 10.71 -6.08
CA TRP A 114 -0.05 10.51 -5.56
C TRP A 114 0.53 11.82 -5.04
N PHE A 115 1.28 11.72 -3.97
CA PHE A 115 2.05 12.82 -3.41
C PHE A 115 3.23 12.23 -2.63
N THR A 116 4.07 13.06 -2.02
CA THR A 116 5.15 12.58 -1.16
C THR A 116 4.92 13.03 0.27
N ASP A 117 5.36 12.19 1.21
CA ASP A 117 5.36 12.56 2.62
C ASP A 117 6.52 13.55 2.90
N PRO A 118 6.66 14.07 4.13
CA PRO A 118 7.75 15.01 4.45
C PRO A 118 9.15 14.46 4.23
N PHE A 119 9.32 13.15 4.14
CA PHE A 119 10.62 12.50 3.95
C PHE A 119 10.87 12.05 2.52
N GLY A 120 9.95 12.38 1.61
CA GLY A 120 10.10 12.05 0.19
C GLY A 120 9.58 10.67 -0.20
N ILE A 121 8.91 9.94 0.70
CA ILE A 121 8.31 8.65 0.36
C ILE A 121 7.04 8.89 -0.44
N ALA A 122 6.91 8.19 -1.57
CA ALA A 122 5.73 8.31 -2.42
C ALA A 122 4.52 7.68 -1.72
N ILE A 123 3.43 8.41 -1.70
CA ILE A 123 2.17 7.99 -1.10
C ILE A 123 1.11 7.95 -2.18
N GLU A 124 0.41 6.84 -2.24
CA GLU A 124 -0.77 6.70 -3.10
C GLU A 124 -2.01 6.58 -2.22
N VAL A 125 -3.10 7.24 -2.61
CA VAL A 125 -4.41 7.06 -2.01
C VAL A 125 -5.36 6.61 -3.09
N LYS A 126 -6.02 5.49 -2.89
CA LYS A 126 -6.96 4.95 -3.87
C LYS A 126 -8.25 4.47 -3.21
N ILE A 127 -9.30 4.42 -4.00
CA ILE A 127 -10.57 3.87 -3.54
C ILE A 127 -10.46 2.35 -3.51
N ALA A 128 -10.79 1.76 -2.35
CA ALA A 128 -10.88 0.32 -2.21
C ALA A 128 -11.83 -0.02 -1.06
N GLU A 129 -12.39 -1.20 -1.13
CA GLU A 129 -13.22 -1.71 -0.03
C GLU A 129 -12.34 -2.05 1.18
N LYS A 130 -12.94 -1.91 2.35
CA LYS A 130 -12.26 -2.27 3.58
C LYS A 130 -12.29 -3.78 3.80
#